data_e911e3e182f85f23e9e3a3210d25bedc
#
_entry.id   e911e3e182f85f23e9e3a3210d25bedc
#
_cell.length_a   1.000
_cell.length_b   1.000
_cell.length_c   1.000
_cell.angle_alpha   90.00
_cell.angle_beta   90.00
_cell.angle_gamma   90.00
#
_symmetry.space_group_name_H-M   'P 1'
#
loop_
_entity.id
_entity.type
_entity.pdbx_description
1 polymer ?
#
loop_
_entity_poly.entity_id
_entity_poly.type
_entity_poly.pdbx_seq_one_letter_code
_entity_poly.pdbx_strand_id
1 'polypeptide(L)'
;MTDESIREPQVLRYRDLERRTWGDETTGRLCDWFYADDATMNLNIVGMPPNGSAISSPAHPTVFGADELFYVLEGRMVQSNPVTGEVFVVNPGEAIFFRKDTWHYQWNHSNVQLRMLEFFQPAPKSGTGGAYARAQPPLDGPPKQGQDELLGNWPMARDTPREQTTWMIREADILWRMEGFTRGREILVGILASTEHLTAGKMSFLGGQRSDVYSHGADKVIFVESGNLHVELTGTKKWVELDAWDGVRIPAGTPHSFYNMSHEPASCLFSVAGEYRPGCVE
;
A
#
# COMPACT_ATOMS: atom_id res chain seq x y z
N MET A 1 -7.47 -25.14 10.84
CA MET A 1 -6.32 -25.23 9.92
C MET A 1 -5.27 -24.34 10.55
N THR A 2 -4.19 -24.95 11.03
CA THR A 2 -3.09 -24.23 11.68
C THR A 2 -2.42 -23.32 10.66
N ASP A 3 -2.32 -22.07 11.01
CA ASP A 3 -1.56 -21.03 10.32
C ASP A 3 -0.10 -21.53 10.23
N GLU A 4 0.29 -22.08 9.08
CA GLU A 4 1.70 -22.34 8.81
C GLU A 4 2.32 -20.97 8.53
N SER A 5 2.90 -20.36 9.56
CA SER A 5 3.71 -19.16 9.41
C SER A 5 4.72 -19.41 8.29
N ILE A 6 4.71 -18.55 7.27
CA ILE A 6 5.69 -18.60 6.18
C ILE A 6 7.08 -18.50 6.81
N ARG A 7 7.86 -19.57 6.70
CA ARG A 7 9.18 -19.69 7.34
C ARG A 7 10.33 -19.36 6.40
N GLU A 8 10.06 -19.32 5.08
CA GLU A 8 11.07 -19.02 4.07
C GLU A 8 10.65 -17.84 3.20
N PRO A 9 11.62 -17.01 2.75
CA PRO A 9 11.36 -15.95 1.79
C PRO A 9 10.73 -16.48 0.51
N GLN A 10 9.71 -15.78 0.02
CA GLN A 10 8.97 -16.14 -1.19
C GLN A 10 9.16 -15.06 -2.26
N VAL A 11 9.63 -15.49 -3.44
CA VAL A 11 9.67 -14.63 -4.63
C VAL A 11 8.29 -14.59 -5.27
N LEU A 12 7.81 -13.40 -5.56
CA LEU A 12 6.44 -13.12 -6.01
C LEU A 12 6.55 -12.49 -7.41
N ARG A 13 6.50 -13.34 -8.43
CA ARG A 13 6.58 -12.87 -9.83
C ARG A 13 5.23 -12.31 -10.26
N TYR A 14 5.20 -11.06 -10.72
CA TYR A 14 3.96 -10.39 -11.13
C TYR A 14 3.12 -11.23 -12.12
N ARG A 15 3.76 -11.88 -13.08
CA ARG A 15 3.08 -12.72 -14.09
C ARG A 15 2.40 -13.95 -13.52
N ASP A 16 2.91 -14.46 -12.37
CA ASP A 16 2.50 -15.73 -11.75
C ASP A 16 1.56 -15.51 -10.54
N LEU A 17 1.26 -14.25 -10.19
CA LEU A 17 0.41 -13.92 -9.05
C LEU A 17 -1.01 -14.43 -9.23
N GLU A 18 -1.62 -14.82 -8.12
CA GLU A 18 -3.05 -15.08 -8.07
C GLU A 18 -3.81 -13.80 -8.43
N ARG A 19 -4.89 -13.96 -9.21
CA ARG A 19 -5.74 -12.88 -9.67
C ARG A 19 -7.17 -13.19 -9.31
N ARG A 20 -7.85 -12.20 -8.72
CA ARG A 20 -9.28 -12.31 -8.36
C ARG A 20 -10.02 -11.08 -8.86
N THR A 21 -11.34 -11.21 -8.96
CA THR A 21 -12.22 -10.07 -9.18
C THR A 21 -12.95 -9.74 -7.88
N TRP A 22 -13.10 -8.45 -7.61
CA TRP A 22 -13.90 -7.94 -6.50
C TRP A 22 -15.01 -7.05 -7.03
N GLY A 23 -16.13 -6.98 -6.30
CA GLY A 23 -17.24 -6.13 -6.64
C GLY A 23 -18.26 -6.78 -7.57
N ASP A 24 -19.25 -6.02 -7.96
CA ASP A 24 -20.39 -6.41 -8.80
C ASP A 24 -20.77 -5.28 -9.78
N GLU A 25 -21.88 -5.42 -10.48
CA GLU A 25 -22.36 -4.41 -11.44
C GLU A 25 -22.73 -3.07 -10.77
N THR A 26 -23.12 -3.10 -9.50
CA THR A 26 -23.50 -1.90 -8.72
C THR A 26 -22.28 -1.21 -8.14
N THR A 27 -21.40 -2.00 -7.54
CA THR A 27 -20.16 -1.51 -6.91
C THR A 27 -19.14 -1.06 -7.94
N GLY A 28 -19.09 -1.75 -9.08
CA GLY A 28 -18.00 -1.75 -10.04
C GLY A 28 -17.14 -3.00 -9.87
N ARG A 29 -16.43 -3.38 -10.94
CA ARG A 29 -15.58 -4.58 -10.95
C ARG A 29 -14.12 -4.17 -10.92
N LEU A 30 -13.39 -4.72 -9.95
CA LEU A 30 -11.96 -4.57 -9.79
C LEU A 30 -11.26 -5.90 -10.11
N CYS A 31 -9.99 -5.82 -10.48
CA CYS A 31 -9.11 -6.98 -10.63
C CYS A 31 -7.95 -6.83 -9.65
N ASP A 32 -7.70 -7.85 -8.85
CA ASP A 32 -6.66 -7.84 -7.83
C ASP A 32 -5.55 -8.83 -8.17
N TRP A 33 -4.29 -8.44 -7.94
CA TRP A 33 -3.10 -9.28 -8.06
C TRP A 33 -2.45 -9.38 -6.68
N PHE A 34 -2.47 -10.56 -6.06
CA PHE A 34 -2.09 -10.76 -4.67
C PHE A 34 -0.61 -11.09 -4.51
N TYR A 35 0.14 -10.21 -3.85
CA TYR A 35 1.51 -10.45 -3.36
C TYR A 35 1.50 -11.13 -2.00
N ALA A 36 0.55 -10.76 -1.14
CA ALA A 36 0.30 -11.41 0.14
C ALA A 36 -1.20 -11.34 0.44
N ASP A 37 -1.78 -12.45 0.89
CA ASP A 37 -3.19 -12.53 1.28
C ASP A 37 -3.37 -13.65 2.32
N ASP A 38 -2.96 -13.39 3.54
CA ASP A 38 -3.15 -14.29 4.68
C ASP A 38 -3.61 -13.52 5.93
N ALA A 39 -3.61 -14.15 7.09
CA ALA A 39 -4.06 -13.51 8.33
C ALA A 39 -3.06 -12.48 8.89
N THR A 40 -1.80 -12.53 8.44
CA THR A 40 -0.74 -11.65 8.94
C THR A 40 -0.62 -10.39 8.08
N MET A 41 -0.75 -10.53 6.75
CA MET A 41 -0.40 -9.48 5.82
C MET A 41 -1.28 -9.53 4.57
N ASN A 42 -1.64 -8.36 4.06
CA ASN A 42 -2.25 -8.21 2.75
C ASN A 42 -1.52 -7.13 1.95
N LEU A 43 -1.17 -7.47 0.73
CA LEU A 43 -0.62 -6.59 -0.27
C LEU A 43 -1.06 -7.06 -1.65
N ASN A 44 -1.73 -6.21 -2.39
CA ASN A 44 -2.18 -6.51 -3.74
C ASN A 44 -2.14 -5.27 -4.64
N ILE A 45 -2.08 -5.50 -5.95
CA ILE A 45 -2.42 -4.45 -6.91
C ILE A 45 -3.92 -4.53 -7.15
N VAL A 46 -4.59 -3.40 -7.02
CA VAL A 46 -5.98 -3.21 -7.42
C VAL A 46 -5.99 -2.55 -8.81
N GLY A 47 -6.67 -3.17 -9.75
CA GLY A 47 -6.85 -2.67 -11.12
C GLY A 47 -8.29 -2.30 -11.41
N MET A 48 -8.49 -1.11 -12.00
CA MET A 48 -9.79 -0.59 -12.38
C MET A 48 -9.78 -0.14 -13.84
N PRO A 49 -10.78 -0.52 -14.67
CA PRO A 49 -10.82 -0.11 -16.07
C PRO A 49 -10.97 1.42 -16.20
N PRO A 50 -10.66 2.00 -17.38
CA PRO A 50 -10.94 3.42 -17.65
C PRO A 50 -12.39 3.79 -17.31
N ASN A 51 -12.60 4.92 -16.64
CA ASN A 51 -13.89 5.39 -16.14
C ASN A 51 -14.62 4.40 -15.21
N GLY A 52 -13.92 3.39 -14.68
CA GLY A 52 -14.45 2.47 -13.69
C GLY A 52 -14.63 3.13 -12.33
N SER A 53 -15.38 2.48 -11.46
CA SER A 53 -15.61 2.93 -10.09
C SER A 53 -15.60 1.75 -9.11
N ALA A 54 -15.35 2.05 -7.85
CA ALA A 54 -15.62 1.21 -6.70
C ALA A 54 -16.41 2.03 -5.68
N ILE A 55 -17.72 1.86 -5.70
CA ILE A 55 -18.65 2.53 -4.77
C ILE A 55 -19.31 1.49 -3.89
N SER A 56 -19.83 1.90 -2.74
CA SER A 56 -20.46 0.96 -1.83
C SER A 56 -21.76 0.39 -2.40
N SER A 57 -21.95 -0.91 -2.20
CA SER A 57 -23.23 -1.58 -2.36
C SER A 57 -23.54 -2.41 -1.11
N PRO A 58 -24.79 -2.88 -0.90
CA PRO A 58 -25.10 -3.75 0.23
C PRO A 58 -24.28 -5.05 0.29
N ALA A 59 -23.88 -5.58 -0.88
CA ALA A 59 -23.06 -6.77 -0.97
C ALA A 59 -21.55 -6.50 -0.76
N HIS A 60 -21.10 -5.31 -1.16
CA HIS A 60 -19.72 -4.86 -1.11
C HIS A 60 -19.61 -3.46 -0.50
N PRO A 61 -19.84 -3.31 0.82
CA PRO A 61 -19.61 -2.03 1.48
C PRO A 61 -18.14 -1.67 1.50
N THR A 62 -17.82 -0.40 1.33
CA THR A 62 -16.43 0.12 1.28
C THR A 62 -16.07 0.82 2.58
N VAL A 63 -16.11 0.08 3.67
CA VAL A 63 -15.71 0.47 5.02
C VAL A 63 -15.09 -0.74 5.71
N PHE A 64 -13.88 -0.61 6.24
CA PHE A 64 -13.12 -1.75 6.73
C PHE A 64 -12.58 -1.54 8.15
N GLY A 65 -12.36 -2.64 8.87
CA GLY A 65 -11.79 -2.64 10.21
C GLY A 65 -10.27 -2.59 10.23
N ALA A 66 -9.65 -1.95 9.25
CA ALA A 66 -8.22 -1.88 9.03
C ALA A 66 -7.77 -0.48 8.63
N ASP A 67 -6.50 -0.22 8.82
CA ASP A 67 -5.80 0.87 8.16
C ASP A 67 -5.46 0.45 6.73
N GLU A 68 -5.63 1.36 5.79
CA GLU A 68 -5.52 1.08 4.38
C GLU A 68 -4.72 2.19 3.68
N LEU A 69 -3.82 1.82 2.80
CA LEU A 69 -3.06 2.76 1.99
C LEU A 69 -3.07 2.32 0.54
N PHE A 70 -3.47 3.22 -0.35
CA PHE A 70 -3.32 3.06 -1.80
C PHE A 70 -2.17 3.91 -2.31
N TYR A 71 -1.26 3.32 -3.06
CA TYR A 71 -0.22 4.02 -3.81
C TYR A 71 -0.50 3.86 -5.30
N VAL A 72 -0.68 4.96 -6.02
CA VAL A 72 -1.03 4.92 -7.44
C VAL A 72 0.21 4.63 -8.29
N LEU A 73 0.17 3.55 -9.06
CA LEU A 73 1.21 3.14 -10.00
C LEU A 73 0.95 3.69 -11.41
N GLU A 74 -0.28 3.59 -11.89
CA GLU A 74 -0.71 4.01 -13.23
C GLU A 74 -2.12 4.58 -13.18
N GLY A 75 -2.46 5.48 -14.11
CA GLY A 75 -3.77 6.11 -14.19
C GLY A 75 -3.92 7.28 -13.23
N ARG A 76 -5.15 7.65 -12.92
CA ARG A 76 -5.48 8.71 -11.96
C ARG A 76 -6.67 8.27 -11.14
N MET A 77 -6.50 8.22 -9.85
CA MET A 77 -7.57 7.91 -8.91
C MET A 77 -8.26 9.18 -8.44
N VAL A 78 -9.58 9.19 -8.45
CA VAL A 78 -10.37 10.10 -7.64
C VAL A 78 -10.93 9.32 -6.47
N GLN A 79 -10.68 9.79 -5.28
CA GLN A 79 -11.13 9.22 -4.04
C GLN A 79 -12.10 10.17 -3.36
N SER A 80 -13.22 9.69 -2.84
CA SER A 80 -14.11 10.50 -2.00
C SER A 80 -14.47 9.80 -0.70
N ASN A 81 -14.72 10.62 0.31
CA ASN A 81 -15.35 10.19 1.56
C ASN A 81 -16.84 10.56 1.50
N PRO A 82 -17.75 9.57 1.38
CA PRO A 82 -19.20 9.85 1.23
C PRO A 82 -19.85 10.40 2.51
N VAL A 83 -19.15 10.35 3.65
CA VAL A 83 -19.64 10.93 4.92
C VAL A 83 -19.31 12.42 5.01
N THR A 84 -18.06 12.78 4.66
CA THR A 84 -17.58 14.18 4.76
C THR A 84 -17.75 14.97 3.47
N GLY A 85 -17.85 14.28 2.32
CA GLY A 85 -17.85 14.90 0.99
C GLY A 85 -16.46 15.32 0.50
N GLU A 86 -15.39 14.98 1.24
CA GLU A 86 -14.03 15.25 0.80
C GLU A 86 -13.70 14.48 -0.47
N VAL A 87 -13.00 15.14 -1.40
CA VAL A 87 -12.55 14.53 -2.66
C VAL A 87 -11.06 14.78 -2.84
N PHE A 88 -10.34 13.72 -3.17
CA PHE A 88 -8.91 13.72 -3.41
C PHE A 88 -8.64 13.25 -4.84
N VAL A 89 -7.68 13.88 -5.50
CA VAL A 89 -7.17 13.45 -6.80
C VAL A 89 -5.75 12.95 -6.58
N VAL A 90 -5.53 11.66 -6.81
CA VAL A 90 -4.27 10.97 -6.54
C VAL A 90 -3.65 10.52 -7.85
N ASN A 91 -2.44 10.99 -8.14
CA ASN A 91 -1.71 10.72 -9.37
C ASN A 91 -0.65 9.63 -9.17
N PRO A 92 -0.07 9.07 -10.24
CA PRO A 92 1.05 8.14 -10.11
C PRO A 92 2.18 8.71 -9.24
N GLY A 93 2.69 7.90 -8.33
CA GLY A 93 3.70 8.29 -7.35
C GLY A 93 3.16 8.91 -6.07
N GLU A 94 1.86 9.17 -5.98
CA GLU A 94 1.19 9.67 -4.78
C GLU A 94 0.42 8.54 -4.08
N ALA A 95 0.17 8.72 -2.78
CA ALA A 95 -0.60 7.77 -1.97
C ALA A 95 -1.76 8.46 -1.25
N ILE A 96 -2.72 7.64 -0.81
CA ILE A 96 -3.78 8.06 0.10
C ILE A 96 -3.92 7.00 1.20
N PHE A 97 -4.04 7.47 2.43
CA PHE A 97 -4.13 6.63 3.62
C PHE A 97 -5.48 6.84 4.31
N PHE A 98 -6.08 5.75 4.78
CA PHE A 98 -7.33 5.72 5.54
C PHE A 98 -7.12 5.02 6.88
N ARG A 99 -7.68 5.59 7.94
CA ARG A 99 -7.86 4.86 9.19
C ARG A 99 -9.04 3.90 9.06
N LYS A 100 -9.04 2.86 9.88
CA LYS A 100 -10.19 1.96 10.01
C LYS A 100 -11.51 2.72 10.15
N ASP A 101 -12.59 2.12 9.72
CA ASP A 101 -13.95 2.66 9.77
C ASP A 101 -14.17 3.90 8.87
N THR A 102 -13.25 4.18 7.96
CA THR A 102 -13.41 5.28 7.00
C THR A 102 -14.12 4.80 5.75
N TRP A 103 -15.33 5.31 5.49
CA TRP A 103 -16.01 5.09 4.23
C TRP A 103 -15.28 5.76 3.09
N HIS A 104 -15.10 5.05 1.97
CA HIS A 104 -14.40 5.60 0.82
C HIS A 104 -14.93 5.03 -0.51
N TYR A 105 -15.02 5.91 -1.52
CA TYR A 105 -15.38 5.58 -2.90
C TYR A 105 -14.25 5.95 -3.82
N GLN A 106 -14.08 5.16 -4.89
CA GLN A 106 -12.98 5.32 -5.82
C GLN A 106 -13.48 5.37 -7.26
N TRP A 107 -12.82 6.18 -8.08
CA TRP A 107 -13.04 6.24 -9.52
C TRP A 107 -11.70 6.29 -10.26
N ASN A 108 -11.63 5.61 -11.39
CA ASN A 108 -10.57 5.83 -12.35
C ASN A 108 -10.93 7.03 -13.23
N HIS A 109 -10.33 8.18 -12.95
CA HIS A 109 -10.54 9.41 -13.71
C HIS A 109 -9.43 9.58 -14.77
N SER A 110 -9.22 8.54 -15.60
CA SER A 110 -8.25 8.53 -16.69
C SER A 110 -8.71 7.64 -17.85
N ASN A 111 -8.04 7.77 -19.00
CA ASN A 111 -8.31 6.97 -20.19
C ASN A 111 -7.49 5.67 -20.25
N VAL A 112 -6.72 5.39 -19.21
CA VAL A 112 -5.93 4.16 -19.06
C VAL A 112 -6.41 3.38 -17.86
N GLN A 113 -6.01 2.12 -17.74
CA GLN A 113 -6.27 1.34 -16.55
C GLN A 113 -5.64 2.01 -15.34
N LEU A 114 -6.40 2.19 -14.27
CA LEU A 114 -5.85 2.55 -12.97
C LEU A 114 -5.25 1.30 -12.32
N ARG A 115 -4.06 1.42 -11.79
CA ARG A 115 -3.41 0.40 -10.99
C ARG A 115 -2.85 1.03 -9.72
N MET A 116 -3.24 0.47 -8.58
CA MET A 116 -2.87 0.96 -7.26
C MET A 116 -2.29 -0.21 -6.47
N LEU A 117 -1.21 0.02 -5.75
CA LEU A 117 -0.75 -0.92 -4.74
C LEU A 117 -1.51 -0.65 -3.45
N GLU A 118 -2.22 -1.65 -2.97
CA GLU A 118 -3.00 -1.59 -1.73
C GLU A 118 -2.26 -2.28 -0.60
N PHE A 119 -2.11 -1.58 0.52
CA PHE A 119 -1.62 -2.08 1.79
C PHE A 119 -2.78 -2.05 2.78
N PHE A 120 -3.14 -3.20 3.33
CA PHE A 120 -4.31 -3.36 4.19
C PHE A 120 -3.94 -4.09 5.48
N GLN A 121 -4.07 -3.42 6.64
CA GLN A 121 -3.68 -3.98 7.93
C GLN A 121 -4.59 -3.52 9.09
N PRO A 122 -5.05 -4.46 9.97
CA PRO A 122 -4.87 -5.92 9.90
C PRO A 122 -5.48 -6.54 8.64
N ALA A 123 -4.87 -7.62 8.13
CA ALA A 123 -5.24 -8.23 6.86
C ALA A 123 -6.73 -8.63 6.77
N PRO A 124 -7.38 -8.58 5.58
CA PRO A 124 -8.80 -8.94 5.43
C PRO A 124 -9.16 -10.31 5.98
N LYS A 125 -8.26 -11.30 5.85
CA LYS A 125 -8.42 -12.66 6.37
C LYS A 125 -8.39 -12.76 7.90
N SER A 126 -7.96 -11.72 8.59
CA SER A 126 -8.07 -11.61 10.05
C SER A 126 -9.45 -11.14 10.52
N GLY A 127 -10.40 -10.93 9.61
CA GLY A 127 -11.79 -10.55 9.92
C GLY A 127 -12.09 -9.06 9.75
N THR A 128 -11.17 -8.27 9.20
CA THR A 128 -11.29 -6.81 9.02
C THR A 128 -11.87 -6.39 7.66
N GLY A 129 -11.99 -7.34 6.72
CA GLY A 129 -12.41 -7.10 5.34
C GLY A 129 -13.92 -7.18 5.12
N GLY A 130 -14.36 -7.82 4.03
CA GLY A 130 -15.76 -7.83 3.57
C GLY A 130 -16.80 -8.35 4.57
N ALA A 131 -16.44 -9.28 5.47
CA ALA A 131 -17.34 -9.74 6.53
C ALA A 131 -17.55 -8.63 7.57
N TYR A 132 -16.48 -7.92 7.94
CA TYR A 132 -16.55 -6.74 8.80
C TYR A 132 -17.43 -5.66 8.17
N ALA A 133 -17.17 -5.33 6.91
CA ALA A 133 -17.88 -4.31 6.16
C ALA A 133 -19.40 -4.54 6.14
N ARG A 134 -19.84 -5.77 5.88
CA ARG A 134 -21.25 -6.15 5.87
C ARG A 134 -21.93 -6.11 7.24
N ALA A 135 -21.16 -6.13 8.33
CA ALA A 135 -21.69 -6.00 9.69
C ALA A 135 -21.83 -4.55 10.14
N GLN A 136 -21.28 -3.59 9.38
CA GLN A 136 -21.38 -2.18 9.72
C GLN A 136 -22.79 -1.64 9.37
N PRO A 137 -23.29 -0.63 10.12
CA PRO A 137 -24.51 0.05 9.75
C PRO A 137 -24.34 0.71 8.37
N PRO A 138 -25.41 0.77 7.56
CA PRO A 138 -25.36 1.51 6.30
C PRO A 138 -25.07 3.00 6.56
N LEU A 139 -24.62 3.69 5.53
CA LEU A 139 -24.45 5.14 5.59
C LEU A 139 -25.75 5.81 6.02
N ASP A 140 -25.64 6.76 6.94
CA ASP A 140 -26.76 7.59 7.37
C ASP A 140 -27.05 8.66 6.31
N GLY A 141 -28.12 8.45 5.56
CA GLY A 141 -28.54 9.32 4.46
C GLY A 141 -27.79 9.09 3.15
N PRO A 142 -28.04 9.95 2.14
CA PRO A 142 -27.39 9.84 0.84
C PRO A 142 -25.91 10.20 0.93
N PRO A 143 -25.03 9.54 0.12
CA PRO A 143 -23.61 9.88 0.05
C PRO A 143 -23.41 11.35 -0.31
N LYS A 144 -22.56 12.05 0.42
CA LYS A 144 -22.12 13.38 0.04
C LYS A 144 -21.17 13.28 -1.16
N GLN A 145 -21.30 14.19 -2.12
CA GLN A 145 -20.49 14.23 -3.33
C GLN A 145 -19.55 15.43 -3.39
N GLY A 146 -19.57 16.26 -2.36
CA GLY A 146 -18.74 17.46 -2.23
C GLY A 146 -18.85 18.05 -0.84
N GLN A 147 -18.00 19.03 -0.58
CA GLN A 147 -18.02 19.84 0.62
C GLN A 147 -18.72 21.17 0.32
N ASP A 148 -20.03 21.11 0.03
CA ASP A 148 -20.81 22.25 -0.42
C ASP A 148 -20.82 23.40 0.59
N GLU A 149 -20.65 23.09 1.88
CA GLU A 149 -20.51 24.08 2.95
C GLU A 149 -19.26 24.98 2.81
N LEU A 150 -18.27 24.54 2.02
CA LEU A 150 -17.08 25.34 1.72
C LEU A 150 -17.30 26.32 0.58
N LEU A 151 -18.35 26.14 -0.22
CA LEU A 151 -18.65 27.04 -1.33
C LEU A 151 -18.99 28.43 -0.82
N GLY A 152 -18.31 29.44 -1.37
CA GLY A 152 -18.39 30.83 -0.90
C GLY A 152 -17.51 31.16 0.31
N ASN A 153 -16.97 30.15 1.00
CA ASN A 153 -16.05 30.32 2.14
C ASN A 153 -14.62 29.79 1.86
N TRP A 154 -14.40 29.20 0.70
CA TRP A 154 -13.09 28.69 0.30
C TRP A 154 -12.10 29.81 0.01
N PRO A 155 -10.83 29.73 0.43
CA PRO A 155 -10.18 28.62 1.13
C PRO A 155 -10.25 28.67 2.66
N MET A 156 -10.83 29.71 3.25
CA MET A 156 -10.81 29.97 4.71
C MET A 156 -11.46 28.87 5.54
N ALA A 157 -12.55 28.28 5.06
CA ALA A 157 -13.21 27.18 5.75
C ALA A 157 -12.39 25.88 5.76
N ARG A 158 -11.38 25.77 4.91
CA ARG A 158 -10.44 24.64 4.86
C ARG A 158 -9.64 24.47 6.16
N ASP A 159 -9.33 25.58 6.83
CA ASP A 159 -8.52 25.60 8.04
C ASP A 159 -9.33 25.26 9.32
N THR A 160 -10.63 24.99 9.16
CA THR A 160 -11.48 24.59 10.29
C THR A 160 -11.06 23.20 10.75
N PRO A 161 -10.69 23.01 12.04
CA PRO A 161 -10.33 21.70 12.57
C PRO A 161 -11.46 20.68 12.37
N ARG A 162 -11.14 19.56 11.74
CA ARG A 162 -12.06 18.43 11.54
C ARG A 162 -11.37 17.16 12.01
N GLU A 163 -12.14 16.19 12.40
CA GLU A 163 -11.62 14.85 12.62
C GLU A 163 -11.19 14.29 11.26
N GLN A 164 -9.88 14.13 11.11
CA GLN A 164 -9.30 13.65 9.86
C GLN A 164 -9.08 12.14 9.95
N THR A 165 -9.67 11.41 9.00
CA THR A 165 -9.50 9.96 8.85
C THR A 165 -8.84 9.56 7.54
N THR A 166 -8.61 10.55 6.67
CA THR A 166 -8.02 10.37 5.34
C THR A 166 -6.88 11.36 5.13
N TRP A 167 -5.75 10.88 4.65
CA TRP A 167 -4.55 11.69 4.34
C TRP A 167 -4.06 11.41 2.95
N MET A 168 -3.93 12.45 2.15
CA MET A 168 -3.20 12.38 0.89
C MET A 168 -1.71 12.56 1.17
N ILE A 169 -0.87 11.73 0.56
CA ILE A 169 0.57 11.71 0.74
C ILE A 169 1.24 11.95 -0.61
N ARG A 170 1.86 13.10 -0.75
CA ARG A 170 2.67 13.49 -1.91
C ARG A 170 4.15 13.29 -1.62
N GLU A 171 4.98 13.40 -2.62
CA GLU A 171 6.44 13.33 -2.47
C GLU A 171 6.96 14.27 -1.35
N ALA A 172 6.39 15.48 -1.25
CA ALA A 172 6.75 16.47 -0.24
C ALA A 172 6.30 16.09 1.19
N ASP A 173 5.34 15.17 1.32
CA ASP A 173 4.79 14.74 2.60
C ASP A 173 5.50 13.48 3.15
N ILE A 174 6.35 12.85 2.33
CA ILE A 174 7.09 11.64 2.72
C ILE A 174 8.13 11.98 3.79
N LEU A 175 8.12 11.22 4.87
CA LEU A 175 9.18 11.32 5.88
C LEU A 175 10.42 10.56 5.40
N TRP A 176 11.35 11.29 4.81
CA TRP A 176 12.60 10.72 4.31
C TRP A 176 13.64 10.56 5.42
N ARG A 177 14.39 9.47 5.34
CA ARG A 177 15.51 9.17 6.23
C ARG A 177 16.60 8.43 5.48
N MET A 178 17.84 8.61 5.92
CA MET A 178 18.97 7.79 5.48
C MET A 178 19.10 6.60 6.45
N GLU A 179 19.11 5.40 5.90
CA GLU A 179 19.33 4.16 6.66
C GLU A 179 20.62 3.49 6.23
N GLY A 180 21.44 3.12 7.19
CA GLY A 180 22.71 2.44 7.00
C GLY A 180 23.66 2.75 8.15
N PHE A 181 24.50 1.78 8.48
CA PHE A 181 25.51 1.86 9.55
C PHE A 181 26.91 1.80 8.98
N THR A 182 27.04 1.20 7.80
CA THR A 182 28.32 1.10 7.11
C THR A 182 28.43 2.21 6.08
N ARG A 183 29.49 2.99 6.14
CA ARG A 183 29.75 4.07 5.17
C ARG A 183 29.67 3.58 3.74
N GLY A 184 28.87 4.24 2.92
CA GLY A 184 28.63 3.90 1.51
C GLY A 184 27.58 2.81 1.31
N ARG A 185 26.86 2.41 2.38
CA ARG A 185 25.70 1.50 2.33
C ARG A 185 24.41 2.15 2.79
N GLU A 186 24.45 3.46 2.99
CA GLU A 186 23.26 4.24 3.33
C GLU A 186 22.31 4.24 2.15
N ILE A 187 21.04 3.90 2.41
CA ILE A 187 19.95 3.94 1.44
C ILE A 187 18.93 4.99 1.84
N LEU A 188 18.23 5.54 0.86
CA LEU A 188 17.15 6.49 1.10
C LEU A 188 15.84 5.73 1.32
N VAL A 189 15.24 5.93 2.50
CA VAL A 189 13.97 5.32 2.90
C VAL A 189 12.95 6.40 3.19
N GLY A 190 11.81 6.35 2.53
CA GLY A 190 10.67 7.23 2.75
C GLY A 190 9.54 6.48 3.47
N ILE A 191 9.03 7.03 4.56
CA ILE A 191 7.85 6.51 5.24
C ILE A 191 6.62 7.24 4.72
N LEU A 192 5.69 6.49 4.12
CA LEU A 192 4.40 6.97 3.64
C LEU A 192 3.39 7.03 4.78
N ALA A 193 3.26 5.94 5.52
CA ALA A 193 2.42 5.86 6.71
C ALA A 193 3.05 4.91 7.72
N SER A 194 2.86 5.19 9.01
CA SER A 194 3.26 4.29 10.09
C SER A 194 2.26 4.40 11.24
N THR A 195 1.59 3.29 11.53
CA THR A 195 0.61 3.16 12.60
C THR A 195 0.93 1.93 13.45
N GLU A 196 0.12 1.69 14.46
CA GLU A 196 0.18 0.48 15.26
C GLU A 196 -0.05 -0.82 14.47
N HIS A 197 -0.65 -0.72 13.27
CA HIS A 197 -1.02 -1.87 12.44
C HIS A 197 -0.16 -2.01 11.19
N LEU A 198 0.25 -0.90 10.60
CA LEU A 198 0.85 -0.85 9.27
C LEU A 198 1.99 0.16 9.24
N THR A 199 3.15 -0.24 8.71
CA THR A 199 4.10 0.70 8.13
C THR A 199 4.27 0.40 6.66
N ALA A 200 3.99 1.41 5.83
CA ALA A 200 4.24 1.39 4.38
C ALA A 200 5.26 2.47 4.02
N GLY A 201 6.15 2.15 3.10
CA GLY A 201 7.21 3.07 2.70
C GLY A 201 7.79 2.76 1.33
N LYS A 202 8.76 3.59 0.97
CA LYS A 202 9.49 3.54 -0.30
C LYS A 202 10.99 3.50 -0.03
N MET A 203 11.73 2.72 -0.80
CA MET A 203 13.19 2.70 -0.79
C MET A 203 13.70 3.09 -2.17
N SER A 204 14.77 3.88 -2.21
CA SER A 204 15.41 4.32 -3.45
C SER A 204 16.87 3.92 -3.44
N PHE A 205 17.33 3.37 -4.57
CA PHE A 205 18.68 2.88 -4.78
C PHE A 205 19.27 3.51 -6.04
N LEU A 206 20.44 4.10 -5.91
CA LEU A 206 21.26 4.49 -7.05
C LEU A 206 21.88 3.26 -7.70
N GLY A 207 22.32 3.37 -8.95
CA GLY A 207 23.08 2.32 -9.63
C GLY A 207 24.33 1.91 -8.84
N GLY A 208 24.53 0.61 -8.66
CA GLY A 208 25.63 0.05 -7.87
C GLY A 208 25.47 0.16 -6.34
N GLN A 209 24.38 0.72 -5.84
CA GLN A 209 24.18 0.92 -4.40
C GLN A 209 23.73 -0.38 -3.71
N ARG A 210 24.29 -0.63 -2.52
CA ARG A 210 23.98 -1.78 -1.68
C ARG A 210 23.62 -1.31 -0.26
N SER A 211 22.63 -1.95 0.35
CA SER A 211 22.29 -1.73 1.77
C SER A 211 23.19 -2.53 2.72
N ASP A 212 23.13 -2.19 3.99
CA ASP A 212 23.54 -3.10 5.06
C ASP A 212 22.65 -4.33 5.14
N VAL A 213 23.01 -5.29 5.99
CA VAL A 213 22.15 -6.44 6.29
C VAL A 213 21.17 -6.05 7.38
N TYR A 214 19.90 -6.24 7.11
CA TYR A 214 18.81 -5.95 8.03
C TYR A 214 18.00 -7.20 8.37
N SER A 215 17.33 -7.15 9.52
CA SER A 215 16.21 -8.03 9.84
C SER A 215 15.09 -7.19 10.46
N HIS A 216 13.86 -7.65 10.33
CA HIS A 216 12.69 -7.02 10.94
C HIS A 216 12.01 -7.97 11.90
N GLY A 217 11.43 -7.44 12.96
CA GLY A 217 10.68 -8.22 13.95
C GLY A 217 9.31 -8.70 13.45
N ALA A 218 8.90 -8.28 12.25
CA ALA A 218 7.66 -8.68 11.61
C ALA A 218 7.89 -9.03 10.14
N ASP A 219 6.93 -9.70 9.51
CA ASP A 219 6.97 -10.01 8.09
C ASP A 219 7.01 -8.71 7.26
N LYS A 220 7.77 -8.76 6.18
CA LYS A 220 7.95 -7.64 5.25
C LYS A 220 7.67 -8.11 3.82
N VAL A 221 6.94 -7.32 3.06
CA VAL A 221 6.79 -7.50 1.61
C VAL A 221 7.43 -6.32 0.90
N ILE A 222 8.21 -6.61 -0.12
CA ILE A 222 8.82 -5.65 -1.04
C ILE A 222 8.15 -5.80 -2.40
N PHE A 223 7.83 -4.68 -3.01
CA PHE A 223 7.35 -4.56 -4.39
C PHE A 223 8.32 -3.67 -5.16
N VAL A 224 8.89 -4.12 -6.25
CA VAL A 224 9.78 -3.31 -7.10
C VAL A 224 8.91 -2.43 -7.99
N GLU A 225 8.95 -1.12 -7.76
CA GLU A 225 8.21 -0.14 -8.55
C GLU A 225 8.88 0.10 -9.90
N SER A 226 10.20 0.27 -9.89
CA SER A 226 10.98 0.53 -11.10
C SER A 226 12.43 0.04 -10.97
N GLY A 227 13.05 -0.23 -12.10
CA GLY A 227 14.41 -0.74 -12.17
C GLY A 227 14.49 -2.23 -11.86
N ASN A 228 15.66 -2.68 -11.41
CA ASN A 228 15.96 -4.05 -11.03
C ASN A 228 16.60 -4.06 -9.64
N LEU A 229 16.16 -4.95 -8.77
CA LEU A 229 16.66 -5.06 -7.40
C LEU A 229 17.01 -6.50 -7.06
N HIS A 230 18.21 -6.69 -6.50
CA HIS A 230 18.65 -7.97 -5.97
C HIS A 230 18.43 -7.99 -4.46
N VAL A 231 17.89 -9.10 -3.95
CA VAL A 231 17.74 -9.35 -2.53
C VAL A 231 18.62 -10.53 -2.14
N GLU A 232 19.61 -10.28 -1.31
CA GLU A 232 20.48 -11.31 -0.75
C GLU A 232 19.90 -11.82 0.57
N LEU A 233 19.70 -13.12 0.68
CA LEU A 233 19.29 -13.82 1.88
C LEU A 233 20.54 -14.35 2.59
N THR A 234 21.12 -13.53 3.44
CA THR A 234 22.47 -13.70 3.98
C THR A 234 22.69 -15.05 4.68
N GLY A 235 21.71 -15.52 5.44
CA GLY A 235 21.79 -16.79 6.17
C GLY A 235 21.88 -18.02 5.28
N THR A 236 21.37 -17.97 4.05
CA THR A 236 21.36 -19.09 3.09
C THR A 236 22.31 -18.89 1.94
N LYS A 237 22.98 -17.74 1.85
CA LYS A 237 23.80 -17.32 0.70
C LYS A 237 23.04 -17.36 -0.64
N LYS A 238 21.70 -17.34 -0.60
CA LYS A 238 20.84 -17.23 -1.76
C LYS A 238 20.59 -15.76 -2.05
N TRP A 239 20.40 -15.44 -3.30
CA TRP A 239 19.95 -14.13 -3.73
C TRP A 239 18.91 -14.29 -4.83
N VAL A 240 18.04 -13.32 -4.94
CA VAL A 240 16.99 -13.28 -5.95
C VAL A 240 17.05 -11.95 -6.68
N GLU A 241 16.82 -12.00 -7.97
CA GLU A 241 16.69 -10.84 -8.84
C GLU A 241 15.21 -10.55 -9.04
N LEU A 242 14.82 -9.29 -8.85
CA LEU A 242 13.46 -8.82 -9.00
C LEU A 242 13.43 -7.74 -10.06
N ASP A 243 12.62 -7.94 -11.08
CA ASP A 243 12.31 -6.92 -12.07
C ASP A 243 11.18 -6.02 -11.57
N ALA A 244 10.94 -4.92 -12.29
CA ALA A 244 9.80 -4.05 -12.01
C ALA A 244 8.51 -4.86 -11.94
N TRP A 245 7.72 -4.61 -10.89
CA TRP A 245 6.46 -5.27 -10.53
C TRP A 245 6.61 -6.68 -9.94
N ASP A 246 7.81 -7.23 -9.84
CA ASP A 246 8.05 -8.39 -8.99
C ASP A 246 8.08 -7.97 -7.51
N GLY A 247 7.91 -8.94 -6.63
CA GLY A 247 8.01 -8.74 -5.19
C GLY A 247 8.74 -9.87 -4.49
N VAL A 248 8.98 -9.67 -3.21
CA VAL A 248 9.47 -10.71 -2.30
C VAL A 248 8.83 -10.53 -0.93
N ARG A 249 8.34 -11.61 -0.36
CA ARG A 249 7.96 -11.68 1.04
C ARG A 249 9.13 -12.21 1.86
N ILE A 250 9.47 -11.50 2.91
CA ILE A 250 10.58 -11.81 3.83
C ILE A 250 9.99 -12.01 5.22
N PRO A 251 10.05 -13.24 5.78
CA PRO A 251 9.55 -13.52 7.12
C PRO A 251 10.31 -12.75 8.20
N ALA A 252 9.64 -12.53 9.33
CA ALA A 252 10.23 -11.95 10.53
C ALA A 252 11.56 -12.61 10.90
N GLY A 253 12.54 -11.81 11.29
CA GLY A 253 13.86 -12.25 11.73
C GLY A 253 14.80 -12.74 10.63
N THR A 254 14.39 -12.70 9.35
CA THR A 254 15.23 -13.15 8.23
C THR A 254 16.27 -12.08 7.84
N PRO A 255 17.58 -12.34 7.98
CA PRO A 255 18.63 -11.41 7.58
C PRO A 255 18.69 -11.28 6.05
N HIS A 256 18.62 -10.04 5.56
CA HIS A 256 18.65 -9.75 4.13
C HIS A 256 19.31 -8.40 3.84
N SER A 257 19.85 -8.26 2.63
CA SER A 257 20.35 -6.99 2.10
C SER A 257 19.84 -6.77 0.68
N PHE A 258 19.85 -5.53 0.24
CA PHE A 258 19.44 -5.11 -1.10
C PHE A 258 20.64 -4.66 -1.90
N TYR A 259 20.64 -4.92 -3.20
CA TYR A 259 21.66 -4.46 -4.11
C TYR A 259 21.07 -4.11 -5.47
N ASN A 260 21.27 -2.89 -5.92
CA ASN A 260 21.01 -2.51 -7.30
C ASN A 260 22.29 -2.70 -8.12
N MET A 261 22.39 -3.82 -8.85
CA MET A 261 23.57 -4.15 -9.68
C MET A 261 23.57 -3.44 -11.04
N SER A 262 22.48 -2.72 -11.36
CA SER A 262 22.36 -2.00 -12.64
C SER A 262 23.06 -0.63 -12.58
N HIS A 263 23.08 0.07 -13.71
CA HIS A 263 23.54 1.47 -13.80
C HIS A 263 22.40 2.46 -13.57
N GLU A 264 21.15 2.02 -13.70
CA GLU A 264 19.96 2.84 -13.55
C GLU A 264 19.47 2.81 -12.10
N PRO A 265 18.82 3.88 -11.62
CA PRO A 265 18.18 3.85 -10.31
C PRO A 265 17.10 2.78 -10.22
N ALA A 266 16.90 2.26 -9.02
CA ALA A 266 15.78 1.36 -8.71
C ALA A 266 14.98 1.91 -7.53
N SER A 267 13.67 1.68 -7.54
CA SER A 267 12.80 2.00 -6.43
C SER A 267 11.90 0.81 -6.09
N CYS A 268 11.62 0.66 -4.81
CA CYS A 268 10.66 -0.31 -4.34
C CYS A 268 9.77 0.28 -3.25
N LEU A 269 8.56 -0.24 -3.16
CA LEU A 269 7.65 -0.02 -2.05
C LEU A 269 7.75 -1.19 -1.09
N PHE A 270 7.49 -0.96 0.19
CA PHE A 270 7.49 -2.01 1.19
C PHE A 270 6.34 -1.84 2.17
N SER A 271 5.93 -2.96 2.75
CA SER A 271 5.04 -3.01 3.89
C SER A 271 5.62 -3.91 4.97
N VAL A 272 5.43 -3.48 6.21
CA VAL A 272 5.73 -4.26 7.42
C VAL A 272 4.45 -4.32 8.25
N ALA A 273 4.10 -5.50 8.74
CA ALA A 273 2.98 -5.66 9.67
C ALA A 273 3.36 -5.03 11.03
N GLY A 274 2.81 -3.85 11.33
CA GLY A 274 3.11 -3.06 12.52
C GLY A 274 4.21 -2.02 12.31
N GLU A 275 4.95 -1.72 13.38
CA GLU A 275 5.99 -0.67 13.38
C GLU A 275 7.23 -1.07 12.56
N TYR A 276 7.75 -0.11 11.82
CA TYR A 276 9.02 -0.26 11.13
C TYR A 276 10.19 -0.02 12.09
N ARG A 277 10.84 -1.10 12.48
CA ARG A 277 12.04 -1.08 13.32
C ARG A 277 13.13 -1.95 12.71
N PRO A 278 13.89 -1.43 11.74
CA PRO A 278 14.99 -2.20 11.15
C PRO A 278 16.05 -2.44 12.23
N GLY A 279 16.36 -3.71 12.47
CA GLY A 279 17.49 -4.14 13.27
C GLY A 279 18.68 -4.44 12.37
N CYS A 280 19.87 -3.89 12.65
CA CYS A 280 21.08 -4.38 12.02
C CYS A 280 21.43 -5.77 12.55
N VAL A 281 21.85 -6.63 11.65
CA VAL A 281 22.48 -7.90 12.00
C VAL A 281 23.99 -7.71 11.82
N GLU A 282 24.74 -7.82 12.91
CA GLU A 282 26.20 -7.82 12.89
C GLU A 282 26.80 -9.05 12.21
#